data_c47e0b1f0febd05d478ce970a7931cbf
#
_entry.id   c47e0b1f0febd05d478ce970a7931cbf
#
_cell.length_a   1.000
_cell.length_b   1.000
_cell.length_c   1.000
_cell.angle_alpha   90.00
_cell.angle_beta   90.00
_cell.angle_gamma   90.00
#
_symmetry.space_group_name_H-M   'P 1'
#
loop_
_entity.id
_entity.type
_entity.pdbx_description
1 polymer ?
#
loop_
_entity_poly.entity_id
_entity_poly.type
_entity_poly.pdbx_seq_one_letter_code
_entity_poly.pdbx_strand_id
1 'polypeptide(L)'
;MNILINTNTLRNTLHDIIGVVSKDLSMPILSHVLIEKSKKQISITGTNLEMQITVKATFLESDDFDPITVSGRKLYEIVRSLDDQNLQISTSKNRLILKTNNSSFKLSTLPSNNFPTFEEVKFLETFTINQAQLLDLLSKTSFSMASNPDVRFILCGLLLEIAPNNLTAVATDAHRLAISSKNLDK
;
A
#
# COMPACT_ATOMS: atom_id res chain seq x y z
N MET A 1 -19.81 -8.79 10.34
CA MET A 1 -18.83 -9.11 9.29
C MET A 1 -18.42 -10.55 9.44
N ASN A 2 -18.56 -11.34 8.38
CA ASN A 2 -17.92 -12.64 8.24
C ASN A 2 -17.36 -12.71 6.83
N ILE A 3 -16.09 -13.04 6.71
CA ILE A 3 -15.38 -13.22 5.43
C ILE A 3 -14.66 -14.55 5.52
N LEU A 4 -14.79 -15.36 4.47
CA LEU A 4 -13.95 -16.51 4.24
C LEU A 4 -13.00 -16.18 3.07
N ILE A 5 -11.71 -16.20 3.33
CA ILE A 5 -10.67 -15.82 2.35
C ILE A 5 -9.55 -16.86 2.35
N ASN A 6 -8.95 -17.06 1.18
CA ASN A 6 -7.74 -17.87 1.09
C ASN A 6 -6.56 -17.15 1.78
N THR A 7 -5.86 -17.86 2.65
CA THR A 7 -4.77 -17.29 3.48
C THR A 7 -3.62 -16.75 2.63
N ASN A 8 -3.25 -17.42 1.54
CA ASN A 8 -2.20 -16.94 0.64
C ASN A 8 -2.60 -15.66 -0.11
N THR A 9 -3.87 -15.56 -0.53
CA THR A 9 -4.39 -14.35 -1.17
C THR A 9 -4.29 -13.18 -0.22
N LEU A 10 -4.72 -13.32 1.03
CA LEU A 10 -4.61 -12.27 2.03
C LEU A 10 -3.15 -11.94 2.38
N ARG A 11 -2.29 -12.95 2.47
CA ARG A 11 -0.85 -12.79 2.74
C ARG A 11 -0.18 -11.92 1.68
N ASN A 12 -0.41 -12.22 0.40
CA ASN A 12 0.16 -11.47 -0.71
C ASN A 12 -0.36 -10.03 -0.72
N THR A 13 -1.67 -9.84 -0.53
CA THR A 13 -2.29 -8.51 -0.45
C THR A 13 -1.67 -7.66 0.68
N LEU A 14 -1.47 -8.23 1.86
CA LEU A 14 -0.86 -7.54 2.99
C LEU A 14 0.64 -7.28 2.76
N HIS A 15 1.34 -8.20 2.11
CA HIS A 15 2.74 -8.02 1.74
C HIS A 15 2.95 -6.77 0.88
N ASP A 16 2.08 -6.55 -0.10
CA ASP A 16 2.17 -5.41 -1.02
C ASP A 16 1.92 -4.06 -0.32
N ILE A 17 1.20 -4.07 0.81
CA ILE A 17 0.80 -2.85 1.52
C ILE A 17 1.73 -2.54 2.70
N ILE A 18 2.33 -3.57 3.31
CA ILE A 18 3.00 -3.41 4.61
C ILE A 18 4.16 -2.40 4.60
N GLY A 19 4.74 -2.15 3.43
CA GLY A 19 5.82 -1.18 3.24
C GLY A 19 5.40 0.27 3.51
N VAL A 20 4.14 0.62 3.26
CA VAL A 20 3.60 1.97 3.48
C VAL A 20 3.03 2.16 4.88
N VAL A 21 2.73 1.08 5.60
CA VAL A 21 2.17 1.16 6.97
C VAL A 21 3.21 1.72 7.93
N SER A 22 2.91 2.88 8.52
CA SER A 22 3.83 3.59 9.42
C SER A 22 4.19 2.76 10.65
N LYS A 23 5.41 2.99 11.14
CA LYS A 23 5.87 2.50 12.45
C LYS A 23 5.74 3.58 13.53
N ASP A 24 5.42 4.80 13.14
CA ASP A 24 5.33 5.93 14.05
C ASP A 24 4.11 5.77 14.97
N LEU A 25 4.33 5.96 16.25
CA LEU A 25 3.30 5.87 17.28
C LEU A 25 2.60 7.21 17.54
N SER A 26 3.08 8.31 16.94
CA SER A 26 2.47 9.65 17.10
C SER A 26 1.04 9.68 16.56
N MET A 27 0.78 8.94 15.47
CA MET A 27 -0.55 8.74 14.89
C MET A 27 -0.88 7.24 14.79
N PRO A 28 -1.47 6.62 15.81
CA PRO A 28 -1.72 5.18 15.84
C PRO A 28 -2.51 4.64 14.64
N ILE A 29 -3.40 5.45 14.06
CA ILE A 29 -4.22 5.06 12.91
C ILE A 29 -3.37 4.74 11.66
N LEU A 30 -2.19 5.38 11.49
CA LEU A 30 -1.27 5.13 10.37
C LEU A 30 -0.55 3.78 10.47
N SER A 31 -0.56 3.14 11.65
CA SER A 31 -0.12 1.77 11.81
C SER A 31 -1.19 0.73 11.45
N HIS A 32 -2.41 1.19 11.14
CA HIS A 32 -3.54 0.37 10.73
C HIS A 32 -3.65 0.32 9.21
N VAL A 33 -4.37 -0.68 8.74
CA VAL A 33 -4.91 -0.77 7.38
C VAL A 33 -6.43 -0.67 7.46
N LEU A 34 -7.02 0.01 6.47
CA LEU A 34 -8.46 0.08 6.29
C LEU A 34 -8.92 -1.10 5.44
N ILE A 35 -9.94 -1.81 5.89
CA ILE A 35 -10.54 -2.95 5.17
C ILE A 35 -11.98 -2.58 4.84
N GLU A 36 -12.30 -2.60 3.55
CA GLU A 36 -13.62 -2.28 3.01
C GLU A 36 -14.09 -3.36 2.05
N LYS A 37 -15.40 -3.54 1.95
CA LYS A 37 -16.00 -4.43 0.94
C LYS A 37 -16.34 -3.65 -0.32
N SER A 38 -15.94 -4.19 -1.45
CA SER A 38 -16.28 -3.67 -2.78
C SER A 38 -16.79 -4.80 -3.66
N LYS A 39 -18.12 -4.91 -3.80
CA LYS A 39 -18.80 -5.98 -4.58
C LYS A 39 -18.33 -7.39 -4.16
N LYS A 40 -17.52 -8.04 -5.00
CA LYS A 40 -16.99 -9.40 -4.77
C LYS A 40 -15.53 -9.42 -4.29
N GLN A 41 -15.03 -8.30 -3.80
CA GLN A 41 -13.65 -8.14 -3.34
C GLN A 41 -13.64 -7.35 -2.03
N ILE A 42 -12.60 -7.54 -1.25
CA ILE A 42 -12.21 -6.59 -0.21
C ILE A 42 -11.11 -5.69 -0.76
N SER A 43 -11.15 -4.40 -0.43
CA SER A 43 -10.03 -3.49 -0.61
C SER A 43 -9.33 -3.31 0.73
N ILE A 44 -8.03 -3.39 0.71
CA ILE A 44 -7.19 -3.12 1.89
C ILE A 44 -6.30 -1.94 1.54
N THR A 45 -6.40 -0.88 2.34
CA THR A 45 -5.67 0.37 2.12
C THR A 45 -4.72 0.65 3.28
N GLY A 46 -3.48 0.98 2.96
CA GLY A 46 -2.47 1.48 3.90
C GLY A 46 -1.97 2.85 3.45
N THR A 47 -1.58 3.71 4.39
CA THR A 47 -1.04 5.04 4.11
C THR A 47 -0.07 5.51 5.19
N ASN A 48 0.86 6.38 4.80
CA ASN A 48 1.72 7.16 5.70
C ASN A 48 1.54 8.68 5.52
N LEU A 49 0.45 9.11 4.89
CA LEU A 49 0.09 10.48 4.48
C LEU A 49 0.83 11.01 3.25
N GLU A 50 1.97 10.45 2.89
CA GLU A 50 2.70 10.79 1.66
C GLU A 50 2.38 9.83 0.52
N MET A 51 2.09 8.58 0.87
CA MET A 51 1.76 7.50 -0.05
C MET A 51 0.53 6.74 0.45
N GLN A 52 -0.33 6.37 -0.46
CA GLN A 52 -1.44 5.46 -0.21
C GLN A 52 -1.37 4.29 -1.18
N ILE A 53 -1.47 3.08 -0.65
CA ILE A 53 -1.57 1.84 -1.45
C ILE A 53 -2.90 1.17 -1.12
N THR A 54 -3.68 0.89 -2.15
CA THR A 54 -4.91 0.10 -2.04
C THR A 54 -4.79 -1.14 -2.91
N VAL A 55 -4.91 -2.31 -2.30
CA VAL A 55 -4.90 -3.61 -2.99
C VAL A 55 -6.24 -4.30 -2.81
N LYS A 56 -6.73 -4.92 -3.87
CA LYS A 56 -7.99 -5.66 -3.87
C LYS A 56 -7.71 -7.16 -3.79
N ALA A 57 -8.44 -7.84 -2.89
CA ALA A 57 -8.38 -9.29 -2.74
C ALA A 57 -9.76 -9.91 -2.93
N THR A 58 -9.80 -11.04 -3.63
CA THR A 58 -11.02 -11.84 -3.75
C THR A 58 -11.25 -12.64 -2.47
N PHE A 59 -12.50 -12.78 -2.06
CA PHE A 59 -12.92 -13.66 -0.98
C PHE A 59 -13.77 -14.80 -1.53
N LEU A 60 -13.88 -15.88 -0.75
CA LEU A 60 -14.74 -17.03 -1.09
C LEU A 60 -16.18 -16.72 -0.73
N GLU A 61 -16.40 -16.21 0.47
CA GLU A 61 -17.71 -15.83 1.00
C GLU A 61 -17.58 -14.57 1.85
N SER A 62 -18.57 -13.69 1.83
CA SER A 62 -18.64 -12.51 2.69
C SER A 62 -20.06 -11.99 2.88
N ASP A 63 -20.39 -11.66 4.12
CA ASP A 63 -21.52 -10.80 4.46
C ASP A 63 -21.21 -9.34 4.13
N ASP A 64 -22.23 -8.48 4.16
CA ASP A 64 -22.01 -7.04 4.16
C ASP A 64 -21.46 -6.57 5.50
N PHE A 65 -20.57 -5.59 5.47
CA PHE A 65 -19.96 -5.02 6.66
C PHE A 65 -19.53 -3.58 6.46
N ASP A 66 -19.51 -2.83 7.56
CA ASP A 66 -18.95 -1.49 7.59
C ASP A 66 -17.42 -1.52 7.54
N PRO A 67 -16.78 -0.48 6.97
CA PRO A 67 -15.34 -0.36 6.94
C PRO A 67 -14.73 -0.47 8.34
N ILE A 68 -13.62 -1.17 8.46
CA ILE A 68 -12.89 -1.36 9.71
C ILE A 68 -11.40 -1.09 9.54
N THR A 69 -10.74 -0.73 10.64
CA THR A 69 -9.28 -0.61 10.66
C THR A 69 -8.66 -1.59 11.63
N VAL A 70 -7.49 -2.11 11.30
CA VAL A 70 -6.75 -3.04 12.15
C VAL A 70 -5.24 -2.82 11.96
N SER A 71 -4.44 -3.10 12.99
CA SER A 71 -2.98 -3.01 12.88
C SER A 71 -2.46 -3.87 11.73
N GLY A 72 -1.93 -3.21 10.69
CA GLY A 72 -1.47 -3.87 9.47
C GLY A 72 -0.34 -4.86 9.73
N ARG A 73 0.64 -4.47 10.55
CA ARG A 73 1.78 -5.34 10.87
C ARG A 73 1.37 -6.58 11.66
N LYS A 74 0.55 -6.41 12.70
CA LYS A 74 0.06 -7.55 13.50
C LYS A 74 -0.78 -8.51 12.66
N LEU A 75 -1.65 -7.95 11.80
CA LEU A 75 -2.43 -8.76 10.87
C LEU A 75 -1.52 -9.54 9.92
N TYR A 76 -0.55 -8.87 9.31
CA TYR A 76 0.40 -9.50 8.39
C TYR A 76 1.25 -10.59 9.08
N GLU A 77 1.79 -10.33 10.26
CA GLU A 77 2.58 -11.30 11.03
C GLU A 77 1.78 -12.56 11.36
N ILE A 78 0.52 -12.41 11.80
CA ILE A 78 -0.38 -13.55 12.05
C ILE A 78 -0.62 -14.32 10.74
N VAL A 79 -1.08 -13.65 9.70
CA VAL A 79 -1.41 -14.31 8.43
C VAL A 79 -0.19 -14.99 7.80
N ARG A 80 1.01 -14.41 7.97
CA ARG A 80 2.25 -15.01 7.50
C ARG A 80 2.62 -16.30 8.24
N SER A 81 2.25 -16.42 9.52
CA SER A 81 2.55 -17.61 10.35
C SER A 81 1.53 -18.73 10.20
N LEU A 82 0.43 -18.52 9.45
CA LEU A 82 -0.60 -19.52 9.27
C LEU A 82 -0.28 -20.43 8.08
N ASP A 83 -0.41 -21.73 8.29
CA ASP A 83 -0.29 -22.76 7.25
C ASP A 83 -1.65 -23.18 6.69
N ASP A 84 -2.74 -22.74 7.33
CA ASP A 84 -4.12 -23.05 6.92
C ASP A 84 -4.44 -22.47 5.54
N GLN A 85 -5.19 -23.24 4.75
CA GLN A 85 -5.59 -22.83 3.40
C GLN A 85 -6.60 -21.68 3.41
N ASN A 86 -7.55 -21.70 4.37
CA ASN A 86 -8.62 -20.73 4.48
C ASN A 86 -8.65 -20.09 5.87
N LEU A 87 -8.94 -18.80 5.88
CA LEU A 87 -9.05 -17.97 7.08
C LEU A 87 -10.46 -17.37 7.15
N GLN A 88 -11.11 -17.58 8.28
CA GLN A 88 -12.35 -16.89 8.60
C GLN A 88 -12.03 -15.59 9.36
N ILE A 89 -12.53 -14.47 8.86
CA ILE A 89 -12.40 -13.14 9.46
C ILE A 89 -13.79 -12.71 9.91
N SER A 90 -13.92 -12.31 11.17
CA SER A 90 -15.17 -11.77 11.70
C SER A 90 -14.92 -10.58 12.60
N THR A 91 -15.96 -9.78 12.84
CA THR A 91 -15.90 -8.64 13.76
C THR A 91 -16.83 -8.85 14.93
N SER A 92 -16.39 -8.46 16.11
CA SER A 92 -17.22 -8.43 17.32
C SER A 92 -16.87 -7.20 18.16
N LYS A 93 -17.81 -6.28 18.29
CA LYS A 93 -17.56 -4.98 18.92
C LYS A 93 -16.35 -4.28 18.26
N ASN A 94 -15.36 -3.87 19.06
CA ASN A 94 -14.14 -3.19 18.59
C ASN A 94 -12.97 -4.17 18.37
N ARG A 95 -13.25 -5.37 17.84
CA ARG A 95 -12.24 -6.39 17.59
C ARG A 95 -12.45 -7.09 16.27
N LEU A 96 -11.36 -7.28 15.55
CA LEU A 96 -11.25 -8.22 14.44
C LEU A 96 -10.85 -9.59 15.01
N ILE A 97 -11.55 -10.63 14.61
CA ILE A 97 -11.31 -12.01 15.01
C ILE A 97 -10.89 -12.80 13.78
N LEU A 98 -9.73 -13.41 13.84
CA LEU A 98 -9.21 -14.32 12.82
C LEU A 98 -9.34 -15.73 13.37
N LYS A 99 -9.95 -16.63 12.60
CA LYS A 99 -10.10 -18.04 12.98
C LYS A 99 -9.61 -18.95 11.87
N THR A 100 -8.86 -19.96 12.26
CA THR A 100 -8.57 -21.15 11.46
C THR A 100 -9.13 -22.37 12.17
N ASN A 101 -8.86 -23.57 11.65
CA ASN A 101 -9.30 -24.81 12.29
C ASN A 101 -8.75 -24.97 13.70
N ASN A 102 -7.50 -24.52 13.92
CA ASN A 102 -6.76 -24.79 15.16
C ASN A 102 -6.41 -23.52 15.97
N SER A 103 -6.67 -22.33 15.42
CA SER A 103 -6.21 -21.07 16.03
C SER A 103 -7.27 -19.99 15.99
N SER A 104 -7.24 -19.11 16.99
CA SER A 104 -8.10 -17.93 17.06
C SER A 104 -7.31 -16.73 17.59
N PHE A 105 -7.31 -15.63 16.82
CA PHE A 105 -6.63 -14.39 17.16
C PHE A 105 -7.64 -13.27 17.28
N LYS A 106 -7.40 -12.33 18.21
CA LYS A 106 -8.26 -11.15 18.41
C LYS A 106 -7.40 -9.90 18.35
N LEU A 107 -7.67 -9.03 17.39
CA LEU A 107 -6.99 -7.75 17.19
C LEU A 107 -7.94 -6.61 17.53
N SER A 108 -7.44 -5.56 18.18
CA SER A 108 -8.20 -4.34 18.41
C SER A 108 -8.35 -3.56 17.11
N THR A 109 -9.51 -2.91 16.92
CA THR A 109 -9.81 -2.04 15.79
C THR A 109 -9.91 -0.59 16.26
N LEU A 110 -9.71 0.35 15.35
CA LEU A 110 -9.99 1.77 15.53
C LEU A 110 -11.14 2.17 14.59
N PRO A 111 -11.85 3.27 14.89
CA PRO A 111 -12.92 3.78 14.02
C PRO A 111 -12.38 4.08 12.62
N SER A 112 -13.06 3.56 11.59
CA SER A 112 -12.66 3.75 10.19
C SER A 112 -12.75 5.21 9.74
N ASN A 113 -13.65 6.00 10.32
CA ASN A 113 -13.80 7.42 10.00
C ASN A 113 -12.54 8.25 10.32
N ASN A 114 -11.65 7.75 11.17
CA ASN A 114 -10.40 8.42 11.51
C ASN A 114 -9.25 8.02 10.56
N PHE A 115 -9.49 7.08 9.62
CA PHE A 115 -8.47 6.65 8.70
C PHE A 115 -8.32 7.67 7.56
N PRO A 116 -7.13 8.27 7.38
CA PRO A 116 -6.93 9.27 6.34
C PRO A 116 -6.88 8.58 4.97
N THR A 117 -7.73 9.02 4.06
CA THR A 117 -7.73 8.62 2.65
C THR A 117 -7.41 9.81 1.77
N PHE A 118 -6.72 9.57 0.67
CA PHE A 118 -6.52 10.61 -0.33
C PHE A 118 -7.82 10.81 -1.11
N GLU A 119 -8.13 12.07 -1.40
CA GLU A 119 -9.22 12.40 -2.31
C GLU A 119 -8.92 11.88 -3.71
N GLU A 120 -9.96 11.49 -4.45
CA GLU A 120 -9.82 11.10 -5.85
C GLU A 120 -9.34 12.29 -6.67
N VAL A 121 -8.12 12.20 -7.20
CA VAL A 121 -7.55 13.21 -8.08
C VAL A 121 -8.02 12.95 -9.52
N LYS A 122 -8.58 13.96 -10.17
CA LYS A 122 -8.83 13.92 -11.61
C LYS A 122 -7.51 14.09 -12.35
N PHE A 123 -7.08 13.06 -13.04
CA PHE A 123 -5.88 13.15 -13.88
C PHE A 123 -6.20 14.00 -15.13
N LEU A 124 -5.34 14.96 -15.41
CA LEU A 124 -5.42 15.78 -16.62
C LEU A 124 -4.90 15.00 -17.83
N GLU A 125 -3.85 14.22 -17.62
CA GLU A 125 -3.22 13.41 -18.67
C GLU A 125 -2.80 12.05 -18.10
N THR A 126 -2.75 11.05 -18.96
CA THR A 126 -2.27 9.70 -18.62
C THR A 126 -1.36 9.20 -19.72
N PHE A 127 -0.36 8.42 -19.35
CA PHE A 127 0.51 7.74 -20.30
C PHE A 127 0.80 6.32 -19.83
N THR A 128 1.22 5.47 -20.76
CA THR A 128 1.61 4.10 -20.47
C THR A 128 3.11 3.93 -20.68
N ILE A 129 3.76 3.24 -19.76
CA ILE A 129 5.18 2.88 -19.85
C ILE A 129 5.36 1.41 -19.44
N ASN A 130 6.29 0.73 -20.07
CA ASN A 130 6.67 -0.61 -19.67
C ASN A 130 7.37 -0.58 -18.30
N GLN A 131 6.98 -1.48 -17.39
CA GLN A 131 7.53 -1.55 -16.03
C GLN A 131 9.07 -1.67 -16.03
N ALA A 132 9.65 -2.47 -16.94
CA ALA A 132 11.10 -2.63 -17.02
C ALA A 132 11.80 -1.35 -17.46
N GLN A 133 11.19 -0.56 -18.35
CA GLN A 133 11.72 0.75 -18.77
C GLN A 133 11.69 1.75 -17.63
N LEU A 134 10.59 1.81 -16.85
CA LEU A 134 10.50 2.67 -15.67
C LEU A 134 11.54 2.27 -14.60
N LEU A 135 11.67 0.96 -14.34
CA LEU A 135 12.67 0.45 -13.39
C LEU A 135 14.09 0.81 -13.81
N ASP A 136 14.42 0.72 -15.10
CA ASP A 136 15.73 1.11 -15.63
C ASP A 136 16.00 2.62 -15.45
N LEU A 137 15.00 3.49 -15.72
CA LEU A 137 15.08 4.92 -15.45
C LEU A 137 15.39 5.21 -13.98
N LEU A 138 14.61 4.62 -13.07
CA LEU A 138 14.75 4.81 -11.63
C LEU A 138 16.11 4.31 -11.12
N SER A 139 16.54 3.12 -11.55
CA SER A 139 17.82 2.55 -11.11
C SER A 139 19.04 3.36 -11.57
N LYS A 140 18.95 4.02 -12.74
CA LYS A 140 20.00 4.86 -13.29
C LYS A 140 20.07 6.27 -12.70
N THR A 141 19.08 6.69 -11.94
CA THR A 141 18.99 8.07 -11.45
C THR A 141 18.86 8.19 -9.95
N SER A 142 18.10 7.30 -9.29
CA SER A 142 17.75 7.40 -7.87
C SER A 142 18.95 7.47 -6.92
N PHE A 143 20.09 6.88 -7.28
CA PHE A 143 21.31 6.92 -6.47
C PHE A 143 21.90 8.34 -6.30
N SER A 144 21.49 9.27 -7.16
CA SER A 144 21.94 10.68 -7.11
C SER A 144 20.99 11.57 -6.29
N MET A 145 19.90 11.07 -5.76
CA MET A 145 19.06 11.80 -4.79
C MET A 145 19.81 12.00 -3.46
N ALA A 146 19.51 13.07 -2.73
CA ALA A 146 20.00 13.27 -1.38
C ALA A 146 19.45 12.15 -0.45
N SER A 147 20.34 11.46 0.27
CA SER A 147 19.99 10.32 1.12
C SER A 147 19.47 10.71 2.50
N ASN A 148 19.81 11.91 2.96
CA ASN A 148 19.39 12.44 4.25
C ASN A 148 18.38 13.58 4.04
N PRO A 149 17.49 13.85 5.03
CA PRO A 149 16.65 15.02 4.99
C PRO A 149 17.51 16.28 4.79
N ASP A 150 17.53 16.79 3.57
CA ASP A 150 18.17 18.08 3.25
C ASP A 150 17.13 19.20 3.49
N VAL A 151 17.58 20.37 3.91
CA VAL A 151 16.73 21.56 4.00
C VAL A 151 16.08 21.87 2.64
N ARG A 152 16.73 21.44 1.56
CA ARG A 152 16.22 21.50 0.19
C ARG A 152 15.48 20.21 -0.16
N PHE A 153 14.26 20.06 0.30
CA PHE A 153 13.42 18.86 0.10
C PHE A 153 13.36 18.38 -1.36
N ILE A 154 13.46 19.28 -2.32
CA ILE A 154 13.47 18.96 -3.74
C ILE A 154 14.61 18.03 -4.15
N LEU A 155 15.74 18.02 -3.43
CA LEU A 155 16.87 17.15 -3.70
C LEU A 155 16.66 15.71 -3.20
N CYS A 156 15.69 15.50 -2.29
CA CYS A 156 15.31 14.17 -1.82
C CYS A 156 14.35 13.46 -2.78
N GLY A 157 13.94 14.13 -3.85
CA GLY A 157 13.04 13.62 -4.86
C GLY A 157 13.73 13.40 -6.22
N LEU A 158 12.99 12.78 -7.12
CA LEU A 158 13.36 12.56 -8.51
C LEU A 158 12.41 13.36 -9.39
N LEU A 159 12.96 14.16 -10.31
CA LEU A 159 12.17 14.84 -11.33
C LEU A 159 11.83 13.83 -12.44
N LEU A 160 10.55 13.75 -12.79
CA LEU A 160 10.07 13.08 -13.99
C LEU A 160 9.55 14.14 -14.96
N GLU A 161 10.22 14.28 -16.11
CA GLU A 161 9.79 15.17 -17.20
C GLU A 161 9.16 14.33 -18.31
N ILE A 162 7.90 14.64 -18.63
CA ILE A 162 7.12 13.95 -19.65
C ILE A 162 7.01 14.82 -20.87
N ALA A 163 7.55 14.34 -21.98
CA ALA A 163 7.38 14.94 -23.31
C ALA A 163 6.54 14.01 -24.19
N PRO A 164 6.03 14.44 -25.36
CA PRO A 164 5.09 13.65 -26.16
C PRO A 164 5.54 12.24 -26.52
N ASN A 165 6.85 12.00 -26.62
CA ASN A 165 7.41 10.69 -26.97
C ASN A 165 8.56 10.27 -26.05
N ASN A 166 8.76 10.94 -24.93
CA ASN A 166 9.93 10.71 -24.09
C ASN A 166 9.60 10.93 -22.62
N LEU A 167 10.14 10.07 -21.76
CA LEU A 167 10.16 10.23 -20.30
C LEU A 167 11.61 10.38 -19.86
N THR A 168 11.93 11.48 -19.20
CA THR A 168 13.24 11.74 -18.64
C THR A 168 13.17 11.77 -17.12
N ALA A 169 14.06 11.03 -16.48
CA ALA A 169 14.26 11.05 -15.05
C ALA A 169 15.56 11.80 -14.71
N VAL A 170 15.51 12.70 -13.73
CA VAL A 170 16.66 13.49 -13.26
C VAL A 170 16.72 13.46 -11.74
N ALA A 171 17.88 13.20 -11.19
CA ALA A 171 18.14 13.29 -9.76
C ALA A 171 19.48 13.95 -9.47
N THR A 172 19.55 14.71 -8.38
CA THR A 172 20.78 15.37 -7.93
C THR A 172 20.77 15.59 -6.41
N ASP A 173 21.94 15.54 -5.79
CA ASP A 173 22.19 15.94 -4.40
C ASP A 173 23.02 17.24 -4.31
N ALA A 174 23.13 18.00 -5.42
CA ALA A 174 23.96 19.17 -5.62
C ALA A 174 25.48 18.90 -5.78
N HIS A 175 25.96 17.68 -5.55
CA HIS A 175 27.35 17.26 -5.78
C HIS A 175 27.50 16.40 -7.03
N ARG A 176 26.45 15.67 -7.38
CA ARG A 176 26.35 14.83 -8.56
C ARG A 176 24.97 14.93 -9.17
N LEU A 177 24.86 14.62 -10.43
CA LEU A 177 23.61 14.64 -11.19
C LEU A 177 23.57 13.41 -12.10
N ALA A 178 22.42 12.74 -12.11
CA ALA A 178 22.13 11.65 -13.03
C ALA A 178 20.90 11.97 -13.87
N ILE A 179 20.99 11.69 -15.17
CA ILE A 179 19.91 11.88 -16.14
C ILE A 179 19.77 10.60 -16.95
N SER A 180 18.55 10.12 -17.14
CA SER A 180 18.23 9.01 -18.02
C SER A 180 16.92 9.27 -18.73
N SER A 181 16.82 8.84 -20.00
CA SER A 181 15.62 9.04 -20.81
C SER A 181 15.20 7.74 -21.50
N LYS A 182 13.89 7.60 -21.72
CA LYS A 182 13.27 6.50 -22.47
C LYS A 182 12.21 7.03 -23.42
N ASN A 183 12.16 6.45 -24.61
CA ASN A 183 11.04 6.72 -25.52
C ASN A 183 9.77 6.09 -24.96
N LEU A 184 8.68 6.85 -25.00
CA LEU A 184 7.33 6.35 -24.71
C LEU A 184 6.77 5.77 -26.01
N ASP A 185 6.34 4.53 -25.98
CA ASP A 185 5.57 3.94 -27.09
C ASP A 185 4.20 4.62 -27.14
N LYS A 186 3.77 4.96 -28.35
CA LYS A 186 2.47 5.62 -28.61
C LYS A 186 1.32 4.69 -28.34
#